data_bc0263ae2bac5becb8784b6795e8629c
#
_entry.id   bc0263ae2bac5becb8784b6795e8629c
#
_cell.length_a   1.000
_cell.length_b   1.000
_cell.length_c   1.000
_cell.angle_alpha   90.00
_cell.angle_beta   90.00
_cell.angle_gamma   90.00
#
_symmetry.space_group_name_H-M   'P 1'
#
loop_
_entity.id
_entity.type
_entity.pdbx_description
1 polymer ?
#
loop_
_entity_poly.entity_id
_entity_poly.type
_entity_poly.pdbx_seq_one_letter_code
_entity_poly.pdbx_strand_id
1 'polypeptide(L)'
;VNPRLVINDRGNWYTFDALLEEFTRGAQTRQDRVYLIWENMRRNLYHESPLFADNTPHDPVRLMNIFGSNLCDDAGNAGCSLYHHGGFPGSRNRALHGHVQCEALVDPDAEFGLQFMDIDMDAFYLDRENELPLDGDVIAQDHDLARRELNYGPEVNAFKASDAPAALFRPDDGYAHPTLRCHEI
;
A
#
# COMPACT_ATOMS: atom_id res chain seq x y z
N VAL A 1 -17.54 4.60 -27.68
CA VAL A 1 -16.11 4.82 -27.87
C VAL A 1 -15.64 5.66 -26.71
N ASN A 2 -14.78 5.13 -25.88
CA ASN A 2 -14.20 5.87 -24.76
C ASN A 2 -12.92 6.56 -25.24
N PRO A 3 -12.91 7.91 -25.37
CA PRO A 3 -11.69 8.60 -25.74
C PRO A 3 -10.65 8.44 -24.65
N ARG A 4 -9.39 8.26 -25.06
CA ARG A 4 -8.23 8.08 -24.17
C ARG A 4 -7.25 9.20 -24.44
N LEU A 5 -6.69 9.76 -23.38
CA LEU A 5 -5.56 10.67 -23.48
C LEU A 5 -4.30 9.93 -23.05
N VAL A 6 -3.43 9.67 -24.00
CA VAL A 6 -2.09 9.10 -23.75
C VAL A 6 -1.06 10.12 -24.24
N ILE A 7 -0.13 10.49 -23.37
CA ILE A 7 0.90 11.48 -23.68
C ILE A 7 2.27 10.80 -23.57
N ASN A 8 2.99 10.73 -24.67
CA ASN A 8 4.30 10.07 -24.75
C ASN A 8 4.26 8.63 -24.21
N ASP A 9 3.27 7.88 -24.61
CA ASP A 9 3.00 6.51 -24.15
C ASP A 9 2.84 6.36 -22.63
N ARG A 10 2.47 7.46 -21.94
CA ARG A 10 2.20 7.51 -20.52
C ARG A 10 0.70 7.73 -20.24
N GLY A 11 0.24 7.26 -19.08
CA GLY A 11 -1.15 7.39 -18.68
C GLY A 11 -2.10 6.38 -19.35
N ASN A 12 -1.57 5.31 -19.94
CA ASN A 12 -2.38 4.24 -20.54
C ASN A 12 -2.80 3.21 -19.46
N TRP A 13 -3.61 3.60 -18.50
CA TRP A 13 -3.96 2.79 -17.33
C TRP A 13 -5.29 2.03 -17.48
N TYR A 14 -5.62 1.57 -18.67
CA TYR A 14 -6.94 0.98 -18.98
C TYR A 14 -7.01 -0.55 -18.84
N THR A 15 -5.91 -1.17 -18.46
CA THR A 15 -5.85 -2.59 -18.09
C THR A 15 -4.88 -2.75 -16.94
N PHE A 16 -4.99 -3.83 -16.18
CA PHE A 16 -4.03 -4.18 -15.13
C PHE A 16 -2.60 -4.25 -15.68
N ASP A 17 -2.43 -4.91 -16.83
CA ASP A 17 -1.10 -5.08 -17.43
C ASP A 17 -0.48 -3.73 -17.82
N ALA A 18 -1.24 -2.85 -18.46
CA ALA A 18 -0.75 -1.54 -18.85
C ALA A 18 -0.44 -0.64 -17.65
N LEU A 19 -1.26 -0.72 -16.61
CA LEU A 19 -1.03 -0.03 -15.34
C LEU A 19 0.27 -0.52 -14.69
N LEU A 20 0.43 -1.83 -14.56
CA LEU A 20 1.61 -2.44 -13.96
C LEU A 20 2.87 -2.19 -14.79
N GLU A 21 2.79 -2.29 -16.11
CA GLU A 21 3.92 -1.98 -17.00
C GLU A 21 4.41 -0.54 -16.78
N GLU A 22 3.49 0.40 -16.70
CA GLU A 22 3.85 1.79 -16.46
C GLU A 22 4.37 2.01 -15.03
N PHE A 23 3.69 1.46 -14.03
CA PHE A 23 4.04 1.65 -12.63
C PHE A 23 5.38 1.02 -12.26
N THR A 24 5.70 -0.14 -12.83
CA THR A 24 6.95 -0.86 -12.53
C THR A 24 8.07 -0.57 -13.52
N ARG A 25 7.90 0.45 -14.36
CA ARG A 25 8.91 0.83 -15.36
C ARG A 25 10.22 1.19 -14.67
N GLY A 26 11.29 0.50 -15.07
CA GLY A 26 12.63 0.69 -14.52
C GLY A 26 12.96 -0.17 -13.31
N ALA A 27 12.02 -0.95 -12.78
CA ALA A 27 12.28 -1.91 -11.71
C ALA A 27 13.36 -2.93 -12.15
N GLN A 28 14.36 -3.14 -11.32
CA GLN A 28 15.41 -4.13 -11.52
C GLN A 28 15.23 -5.36 -10.63
N THR A 29 14.56 -5.19 -9.51
CA THR A 29 14.34 -6.22 -8.49
C THR A 29 12.86 -6.38 -8.15
N ARG A 30 12.51 -7.45 -7.43
CA ARG A 30 11.17 -7.61 -6.86
C ARG A 30 10.86 -6.47 -5.89
N GLN A 31 11.85 -6.06 -5.08
CA GLN A 31 11.70 -4.96 -4.13
C GLN A 31 11.39 -3.64 -4.84
N ASP A 32 12.10 -3.33 -5.93
CA ASP A 32 11.80 -2.13 -6.74
C ASP A 32 10.35 -2.14 -7.25
N ARG A 33 9.86 -3.30 -7.68
CA ARG A 33 8.47 -3.41 -8.14
C ARG A 33 7.47 -3.08 -7.04
N VAL A 34 7.70 -3.57 -5.82
CA VAL A 34 6.83 -3.26 -4.67
C VAL A 34 6.83 -1.76 -4.39
N TYR A 35 8.01 -1.14 -4.32
CA TYR A 35 8.12 0.30 -4.09
C TYR A 35 7.47 1.13 -5.20
N LEU A 36 7.69 0.76 -6.46
CA LEU A 36 7.17 1.51 -7.59
C LEU A 36 5.63 1.40 -7.72
N ILE A 37 5.04 0.26 -7.39
CA ILE A 37 3.57 0.14 -7.30
C ILE A 37 3.04 1.07 -6.21
N TRP A 38 3.58 0.99 -5.00
CA TRP A 38 3.20 1.86 -3.89
C TRP A 38 3.36 3.34 -4.23
N GLU A 39 4.53 3.73 -4.72
CA GLU A 39 4.88 5.10 -5.08
C GLU A 39 3.96 5.69 -6.16
N ASN A 40 3.64 4.92 -7.19
CA ASN A 40 2.77 5.40 -8.25
C ASN A 40 1.31 5.47 -7.81
N MET A 41 0.84 4.55 -6.95
CA MET A 41 -0.50 4.66 -6.40
C MET A 41 -0.62 5.91 -5.53
N ARG A 42 0.24 6.06 -4.51
CA ARG A 42 0.16 7.18 -3.58
C ARG A 42 0.29 8.55 -4.25
N ARG A 43 1.05 8.66 -5.33
CA ARG A 43 1.21 9.92 -6.09
C ARG A 43 -0.02 10.34 -6.87
N ASN A 44 -0.87 9.41 -7.20
CA ASN A 44 -2.02 9.62 -8.08
C ASN A 44 -3.36 9.52 -7.38
N LEU A 45 -3.35 9.32 -6.06
CA LEU A 45 -4.54 9.19 -5.23
C LEU A 45 -4.54 10.26 -4.13
N TYR A 46 -5.72 10.76 -3.82
CA TYR A 46 -5.96 11.69 -2.72
C TYR A 46 -6.80 11.00 -1.65
N HIS A 47 -6.45 11.21 -0.39
CA HIS A 47 -7.24 10.73 0.73
C HIS A 47 -8.54 11.54 0.84
N GLU A 48 -9.58 11.09 0.19
CA GLU A 48 -10.92 11.65 0.26
C GLU A 48 -11.95 10.58 -0.11
N SER A 49 -13.09 10.58 0.58
CA SER A 49 -14.14 9.61 0.31
C SER A 49 -14.59 9.69 -1.15
N PRO A 50 -14.57 8.59 -1.90
CA PRO A 50 -15.13 8.56 -3.23
C PRO A 50 -16.63 8.84 -3.19
N LEU A 51 -17.17 9.43 -4.25
CA LEU A 51 -18.57 9.85 -4.35
C LEU A 51 -19.58 8.68 -4.31
N PHE A 52 -19.13 7.46 -4.43
CA PHE A 52 -19.96 6.26 -4.51
C PHE A 52 -19.65 5.30 -3.38
N ALA A 53 -20.70 4.83 -2.70
CA ALA A 53 -20.61 3.94 -1.55
C ALA A 53 -20.67 2.46 -1.96
N ASP A 54 -19.98 2.08 -3.02
CA ASP A 54 -19.87 0.68 -3.46
C ASP A 54 -18.41 0.25 -3.60
N ASN A 55 -18.16 -1.02 -3.85
CA ASN A 55 -16.79 -1.54 -4.00
C ASN A 55 -16.16 -1.25 -5.38
N THR A 56 -16.73 -0.33 -6.16
CA THR A 56 -16.20 0.04 -7.48
C THR A 56 -14.78 0.64 -7.40
N PRO A 57 -14.41 1.43 -6.38
CA PRO A 57 -13.05 1.93 -6.19
C PRO A 57 -12.01 0.85 -5.85
N HIS A 58 -12.41 -0.37 -5.48
CA HIS A 58 -11.48 -1.47 -5.23
C HIS A 58 -10.82 -2.01 -6.51
N ASP A 59 -11.38 -1.70 -7.68
CA ASP A 59 -10.74 -1.97 -8.97
C ASP A 59 -9.67 -0.90 -9.25
N PRO A 60 -8.37 -1.24 -9.29
CA PRO A 60 -7.31 -0.26 -9.46
C PRO A 60 -7.38 0.50 -10.79
N VAL A 61 -7.90 -0.12 -11.85
CA VAL A 61 -8.08 0.56 -13.13
C VAL A 61 -9.13 1.66 -13.02
N ARG A 62 -10.22 1.39 -12.32
CA ARG A 62 -11.27 2.40 -12.08
C ARG A 62 -10.82 3.45 -11.08
N LEU A 63 -10.17 3.02 -9.99
CA LEU A 63 -9.66 3.94 -8.99
C LEU A 63 -8.73 4.97 -9.60
N MET A 64 -7.78 4.53 -10.43
CA MET A 64 -6.80 5.41 -11.05
C MET A 64 -7.33 6.28 -12.20
N ASN A 65 -8.36 5.81 -12.93
CA ASN A 65 -8.83 6.53 -14.12
C ASN A 65 -10.12 7.33 -13.90
N ILE A 66 -10.90 7.01 -12.86
CA ILE A 66 -12.23 7.58 -12.68
C ILE A 66 -12.32 8.39 -11.39
N PHE A 67 -11.84 7.80 -10.29
CA PHE A 67 -12.04 8.40 -8.98
C PHE A 67 -10.89 9.33 -8.59
N GLY A 68 -9.66 8.88 -8.63
CA GLY A 68 -8.49 9.65 -8.21
C GLY A 68 -8.46 9.97 -6.71
N SER A 69 -9.47 9.48 -5.96
CA SER A 69 -9.58 9.62 -4.51
C SER A 69 -9.99 8.30 -3.88
N ASN A 70 -9.59 8.08 -2.64
CA ASN A 70 -9.78 6.82 -1.93
C ASN A 70 -9.90 7.03 -0.43
N LEU A 71 -10.52 6.06 0.22
CA LEU A 71 -10.30 5.76 1.62
C LEU A 71 -9.34 4.58 1.76
N CYS A 72 -8.98 4.27 2.97
CA CYS A 72 -8.00 3.24 3.29
C CYS A 72 -8.33 1.85 2.70
N ASP A 73 -9.59 1.46 2.71
CA ASP A 73 -10.05 0.19 2.16
C ASP A 73 -10.00 0.16 0.63
N ASP A 74 -10.30 1.27 -0.03
CA ASP A 74 -10.19 1.40 -1.49
C ASP A 74 -8.72 1.24 -1.92
N ALA A 75 -7.82 2.00 -1.30
CA ALA A 75 -6.39 1.94 -1.57
C ALA A 75 -5.80 0.57 -1.25
N GLY A 76 -6.17 0.00 -0.11
CA GLY A 76 -5.72 -1.31 0.33
C GLY A 76 -6.12 -2.42 -0.65
N ASN A 77 -7.41 -2.48 -1.01
CA ASN A 77 -7.92 -3.49 -1.95
C ASN A 77 -7.33 -3.34 -3.36
N ALA A 78 -7.27 -2.11 -3.87
CA ALA A 78 -6.69 -1.85 -5.18
C ALA A 78 -5.19 -2.17 -5.21
N GLY A 79 -4.44 -1.79 -4.16
CA GLY A 79 -3.03 -2.11 -4.02
C GLY A 79 -2.76 -3.60 -3.94
N CYS A 80 -3.52 -4.32 -3.13
CA CYS A 80 -3.43 -5.77 -3.02
C CYS A 80 -3.68 -6.46 -4.38
N SER A 81 -4.71 -6.01 -5.11
CA SER A 81 -5.01 -6.52 -6.46
C SER A 81 -3.86 -6.28 -7.44
N LEU A 82 -3.21 -5.12 -7.37
CA LEU A 82 -2.03 -4.82 -8.21
C LEU A 82 -0.81 -5.67 -7.82
N TYR A 83 -0.60 -5.92 -6.52
CA TYR A 83 0.46 -6.81 -6.07
C TYR A 83 0.24 -8.24 -6.55
N HIS A 84 -0.96 -8.78 -6.41
CA HIS A 84 -1.31 -10.10 -6.93
C HIS A 84 -1.01 -10.21 -8.43
N HIS A 85 -1.53 -9.28 -9.22
CA HIS A 85 -1.33 -9.25 -10.67
C HIS A 85 0.13 -9.00 -11.04
N GLY A 86 0.83 -8.21 -10.22
CA GLY A 86 2.24 -7.86 -10.38
C GLY A 86 3.24 -8.98 -10.05
N GLY A 87 2.76 -10.17 -9.68
CA GLY A 87 3.60 -11.34 -9.42
C GLY A 87 3.97 -11.53 -7.94
N PHE A 88 3.11 -11.02 -7.04
CA PHE A 88 3.20 -11.21 -5.58
C PHE A 88 1.97 -11.95 -5.06
N PRO A 89 1.74 -13.22 -5.48
CA PRO A 89 0.61 -14.01 -5.01
C PRO A 89 0.76 -14.25 -3.49
N GLY A 90 -0.35 -14.10 -2.76
CA GLY A 90 -0.31 -14.15 -1.28
C GLY A 90 -0.15 -12.78 -0.61
N SER A 91 -0.02 -11.69 -1.37
CA SER A 91 -0.24 -10.34 -0.84
C SER A 91 -1.67 -10.24 -0.29
N ARG A 92 -1.87 -9.44 0.73
CA ARG A 92 -3.14 -9.41 1.45
C ARG A 92 -3.48 -8.01 1.96
N ASN A 93 -4.75 -7.81 2.30
CA ASN A 93 -5.15 -6.67 3.10
C ASN A 93 -4.96 -6.97 4.58
N ARG A 94 -4.45 -5.98 5.29
CA ARG A 94 -4.38 -5.98 6.74
C ARG A 94 -5.37 -4.97 7.30
N ALA A 95 -6.28 -5.45 8.13
CA ALA A 95 -7.14 -4.60 8.93
C ALA A 95 -6.39 -4.17 10.20
N LEU A 96 -6.36 -2.87 10.42
CA LEU A 96 -5.80 -2.21 11.60
C LEU A 96 -6.94 -1.58 12.41
N HIS A 97 -6.61 -0.98 13.55
CA HIS A 97 -7.62 -0.28 14.35
C HIS A 97 -8.11 0.99 13.60
N GLY A 98 -9.25 0.86 12.94
CA GLY A 98 -9.84 1.97 12.17
C GLY A 98 -9.16 2.26 10.82
N HIS A 99 -8.35 1.34 10.32
CA HIS A 99 -7.63 1.50 9.07
C HIS A 99 -7.45 0.15 8.36
N VAL A 100 -7.31 0.16 7.04
CA VAL A 100 -7.04 -1.06 6.25
C VAL A 100 -6.00 -0.71 5.20
N GLN A 101 -4.97 -1.55 5.08
CA GLN A 101 -3.98 -1.39 4.01
C GLN A 101 -3.41 -2.72 3.52
N CYS A 102 -2.71 -2.68 2.39
CA CYS A 102 -2.16 -3.87 1.80
C CYS A 102 -0.78 -4.23 2.35
N GLU A 103 -0.50 -5.53 2.34
CA GLU A 103 0.82 -6.09 2.54
C GLU A 103 1.24 -6.87 1.29
N ALA A 104 2.42 -6.54 0.74
CA ALA A 104 2.99 -7.23 -0.39
C ALA A 104 3.80 -8.45 0.09
N LEU A 105 3.51 -9.65 -0.42
CA LEU A 105 4.30 -10.85 -0.13
C LEU A 105 5.53 -10.90 -1.03
N VAL A 106 6.65 -10.39 -0.53
CA VAL A 106 7.92 -10.30 -1.28
C VAL A 106 8.70 -11.59 -1.23
N ASP A 107 8.78 -12.21 -0.06
CA ASP A 107 9.47 -13.47 0.16
C ASP A 107 8.56 -14.49 0.84
N PRO A 108 7.99 -15.44 0.08
CA PRO A 108 7.08 -16.45 0.64
C PRO A 108 7.78 -17.48 1.53
N ASP A 109 9.10 -17.57 1.48
CA ASP A 109 9.87 -18.53 2.26
C ASP A 109 10.39 -17.93 3.58
N ALA A 110 10.29 -16.62 3.76
CA ALA A 110 10.67 -15.93 4.98
C ALA A 110 9.56 -15.99 6.03
N GLU A 111 9.94 -16.05 7.30
CA GLU A 111 8.98 -15.97 8.43
C GLU A 111 8.18 -14.67 8.42
N PHE A 112 8.82 -13.56 8.04
CA PHE A 112 8.21 -12.24 7.88
C PHE A 112 8.44 -11.74 6.45
N GLY A 113 7.85 -12.42 5.49
CA GLY A 113 8.05 -12.12 4.07
C GLY A 113 7.08 -11.08 3.50
N LEU A 114 6.12 -10.61 4.31
CA LEU A 114 5.20 -9.55 3.98
C LEU A 114 5.82 -8.18 4.25
N GLN A 115 5.40 -7.20 3.48
CA GLN A 115 5.80 -5.80 3.65
C GLN A 115 4.55 -4.92 3.70
N PHE A 116 4.37 -4.23 4.81
CA PHE A 116 3.25 -3.31 4.99
C PHE A 116 3.48 -2.03 4.17
N MET A 117 2.60 -1.80 3.21
CA MET A 117 2.72 -0.73 2.22
C MET A 117 1.47 0.15 2.28
N ASP A 118 1.50 1.18 3.12
CA ASP A 118 0.37 2.09 3.29
C ASP A 118 0.32 3.11 2.15
N ILE A 119 -0.61 2.91 1.25
CA ILE A 119 -0.83 3.80 0.10
C ILE A 119 -1.58 5.05 0.52
N ASP A 120 -2.54 4.90 1.42
CA ASP A 120 -3.43 5.96 1.86
C ASP A 120 -2.72 6.99 2.76
N MET A 121 -1.86 6.51 3.65
CA MET A 121 -1.09 7.34 4.57
C MET A 121 0.35 7.60 4.10
N ASP A 122 0.69 7.32 2.85
CA ASP A 122 2.02 7.54 2.28
C ASP A 122 3.15 6.94 3.12
N ALA A 123 2.93 5.75 3.69
CA ALA A 123 3.84 5.21 4.68
C ALA A 123 4.22 3.74 4.45
N PHE A 124 5.44 3.42 4.77
CA PHE A 124 5.92 2.09 5.12
C PHE A 124 6.96 2.24 6.22
N TYR A 125 7.28 1.15 6.90
CA TYR A 125 8.17 1.17 8.05
C TYR A 125 9.33 0.25 7.79
N LEU A 126 10.55 0.72 8.05
CA LEU A 126 11.77 -0.05 7.83
C LEU A 126 12.20 -0.77 9.11
N ASP A 127 12.95 -1.85 8.93
CA ASP A 127 13.66 -2.52 9.99
C ASP A 127 14.64 -1.58 10.73
N ARG A 128 15.31 -2.11 11.77
CA ARG A 128 16.23 -1.28 12.58
C ARG A 128 17.47 -0.85 11.82
N GLU A 129 17.84 -1.58 10.80
CA GLU A 129 18.95 -1.32 9.88
C GLU A 129 18.58 -0.30 8.80
N ASN A 130 17.30 0.04 8.65
CA ASN A 130 16.72 0.90 7.60
C ASN A 130 16.88 0.33 6.19
N GLU A 131 16.82 -0.98 6.05
CA GLU A 131 17.05 -1.66 4.78
C GLU A 131 15.75 -2.15 4.14
N LEU A 132 14.86 -2.80 4.91
CA LEU A 132 13.69 -3.48 4.37
C LEU A 132 12.38 -3.01 5.04
N PRO A 133 11.30 -2.86 4.25
CA PRO A 133 9.98 -2.66 4.82
C PRO A 133 9.54 -3.85 5.66
N LEU A 134 8.86 -3.53 6.74
CA LEU A 134 8.44 -4.50 7.74
C LEU A 134 7.03 -5.04 7.47
N ASP A 135 6.83 -6.27 7.90
CA ASP A 135 5.54 -6.88 8.14
C ASP A 135 4.78 -6.16 9.26
N GLY A 136 3.47 -6.04 9.12
CA GLY A 136 2.63 -5.41 10.13
C GLY A 136 2.63 -6.12 11.48
N ASP A 137 2.91 -7.43 11.53
CA ASP A 137 3.02 -8.17 12.80
C ASP A 137 4.28 -7.76 13.56
N VAL A 138 5.38 -7.52 12.85
CA VAL A 138 6.62 -7.01 13.45
C VAL A 138 6.42 -5.60 13.99
N ILE A 139 5.75 -4.73 13.22
CA ILE A 139 5.45 -3.36 13.66
C ILE A 139 4.54 -3.37 14.90
N ALA A 140 3.56 -4.26 14.94
CA ALA A 140 2.66 -4.40 16.08
C ALA A 140 3.36 -4.88 17.36
N GLN A 141 4.44 -5.65 17.24
CA GLN A 141 5.25 -6.12 18.36
C GLN A 141 6.26 -5.07 18.85
N ASP A 142 6.67 -4.15 17.98
CA ASP A 142 7.66 -3.13 18.29
C ASP A 142 7.22 -1.75 17.75
N HIS A 143 6.47 -1.02 18.53
CA HIS A 143 5.95 0.30 18.16
C HIS A 143 7.04 1.35 17.94
N ASP A 144 8.24 1.17 18.47
CA ASP A 144 9.34 2.09 18.22
C ASP A 144 9.70 2.12 16.73
N LEU A 145 9.47 1.01 16.01
CA LEU A 145 9.67 0.95 14.57
C LEU A 145 8.76 1.93 13.80
N ALA A 146 7.55 2.16 14.29
CA ALA A 146 6.62 3.11 13.69
C ALA A 146 6.86 4.56 14.14
N ARG A 147 7.45 4.77 15.31
CA ARG A 147 7.64 6.11 15.91
C ARG A 147 8.96 6.79 15.53
N ARG A 148 9.99 5.99 15.29
CA ARG A 148 11.31 6.53 14.99
C ARG A 148 11.32 7.39 13.73
N GLU A 149 12.16 8.41 13.69
CA GLU A 149 12.38 9.20 12.49
C GLU A 149 13.12 8.36 11.44
N LEU A 150 12.59 8.37 10.23
CA LEU A 150 13.19 7.76 9.06
C LEU A 150 13.21 8.77 7.93
N ASN A 151 14.20 8.69 7.07
CA ASN A 151 14.37 9.66 6.00
C ASN A 151 13.62 9.25 4.72
N TYR A 152 12.31 9.22 4.79
CA TYR A 152 11.46 8.89 3.62
C TYR A 152 11.14 10.09 2.72
N GLY A 153 11.52 11.28 3.14
CA GLY A 153 11.14 12.53 2.51
C GLY A 153 10.26 13.39 3.42
N PRO A 154 10.12 14.67 3.11
CA PRO A 154 9.51 15.63 4.03
C PRO A 154 8.04 15.35 4.37
N GLU A 155 7.25 14.89 3.42
CA GLU A 155 5.82 14.62 3.63
C GLU A 155 5.60 13.42 4.56
N VAL A 156 6.27 12.30 4.28
CA VAL A 156 6.18 11.09 5.09
C VAL A 156 6.79 11.30 6.48
N ASN A 157 7.90 12.03 6.57
CA ASN A 157 8.51 12.36 7.85
C ASN A 157 7.63 13.28 8.70
N ALA A 158 6.94 14.25 8.09
CA ALA A 158 6.00 15.10 8.78
C ALA A 158 4.82 14.31 9.39
N PHE A 159 4.30 13.34 8.64
CA PHE A 159 3.25 12.45 9.13
C PHE A 159 3.74 11.56 10.28
N LYS A 160 4.94 10.97 10.15
CA LYS A 160 5.55 10.11 11.18
C LYS A 160 5.96 10.85 12.45
N ALA A 161 6.21 12.13 12.39
CA ALA A 161 6.45 12.95 13.57
C ALA A 161 5.23 13.05 14.49
N SER A 162 4.03 12.72 14.00
CA SER A 162 2.83 12.58 14.81
C SER A 162 2.76 11.19 15.44
N ASP A 163 2.09 11.07 16.60
CA ASP A 163 1.81 9.76 17.20
C ASP A 163 0.72 8.98 16.44
N ALA A 164 0.10 9.59 15.43
CA ALA A 164 -1.02 8.99 14.70
C ALA A 164 -0.69 7.66 14.03
N PRO A 165 0.43 7.50 13.30
CA PRO A 165 0.76 6.22 12.69
C PRO A 165 0.98 5.11 13.72
N ALA A 166 1.70 5.40 14.80
CA ALA A 166 1.94 4.43 15.87
C ALA A 166 0.66 4.01 16.59
N ALA A 167 -0.34 4.90 16.68
CA ALA A 167 -1.62 4.61 17.30
C ALA A 167 -2.45 3.60 16.50
N LEU A 168 -2.17 3.39 15.21
CA LEU A 168 -2.81 2.38 14.38
C LEU A 168 -2.31 0.96 14.71
N PHE A 169 -1.13 0.85 15.27
CA PHE A 169 -0.47 -0.41 15.63
C PHE A 169 -0.42 -0.57 17.15
N ARG A 170 -1.57 -0.80 17.79
CA ARG A 170 -1.67 -0.93 19.25
C ARG A 170 -1.57 -2.39 19.67
N PRO A 171 -0.60 -2.78 20.53
CA PRO A 171 -0.47 -4.15 20.98
C PRO A 171 -1.68 -4.66 21.76
N ASP A 172 -2.28 -3.80 22.53
CA ASP A 172 -3.42 -4.07 23.42
C ASP A 172 -4.77 -4.09 22.68
N ASP A 173 -4.87 -3.51 21.49
CA ASP A 173 -6.02 -3.63 20.60
C ASP A 173 -5.95 -4.88 19.72
N GLY A 174 -4.93 -5.71 19.89
CA GLY A 174 -4.85 -6.98 19.23
C GLY A 174 -4.17 -6.96 17.86
N TYR A 175 -3.13 -6.20 17.71
CA TYR A 175 -2.20 -6.49 16.61
C TYR A 175 -1.49 -7.82 16.83
N ALA A 176 -1.26 -8.17 18.06
CA ALA A 176 -1.00 -9.54 18.47
C ALA A 176 -2.31 -10.35 18.64
N HIS A 177 -3.47 -9.81 18.30
CA HIS A 177 -4.75 -10.46 18.51
C HIS A 177 -5.28 -11.03 17.19
N PRO A 178 -5.95 -12.20 17.21
CA PRO A 178 -6.51 -12.83 16.00
C PRO A 178 -7.59 -11.99 15.29
N THR A 179 -7.96 -10.84 15.81
CA THR A 179 -8.85 -9.87 15.15
C THR A 179 -8.16 -9.01 14.08
N LEU A 180 -6.85 -9.02 13.98
CA LEU A 180 -6.15 -8.52 12.79
C LEU A 180 -6.42 -9.47 11.65
N ARG A 181 -7.55 -9.29 11.04
CA ARG A 181 -7.96 -10.09 9.92
C ARG A 181 -7.26 -9.58 8.66
N CYS A 182 -6.40 -10.41 8.16
CA CYS A 182 -5.98 -10.29 6.78
C CYS A 182 -7.17 -10.75 5.93
N HIS A 183 -7.65 -9.90 5.07
CA HIS A 183 -8.57 -10.29 4.04
C HIS A 183 -7.73 -10.66 2.82
N GLU A 184 -7.71 -11.93 2.47
CA GLU A 184 -7.23 -12.34 1.16
C GLU A 184 -8.24 -11.87 0.11
N ILE A 185 -7.76 -11.26 -0.94
CA ILE A 185 -8.54 -10.92 -2.12
C ILE A 185 -8.54 -12.12 -3.06
#